data_94ca2ad960463f06c4842da2f117135d
#
_entry.id   94ca2ad960463f06c4842da2f117135d
#
_cell.length_a   1.000
_cell.length_b   1.000
_cell.length_c   1.000
_cell.angle_alpha   90.00
_cell.angle_beta   90.00
_cell.angle_gamma   90.00
#
_symmetry.space_group_name_H-M   'P 1'
#
loop_
_entity.id
_entity.type
_entity.pdbx_description
1 polymer ?
#
loop_
_entity_poly.entity_id
_entity_poly.type
_entity_poly.pdbx_seq_one_letter_code
_entity_poly.pdbx_strand_id
1 'polypeptide(L)'
;EGNFFLELQDHGLPEQKLVNQSLLRMSQETGIELVATNDVHYTYAEDEKPHDMLLCIQTGKKLADENRLRYEGGQYYIKSEEEMRRLFPYALQALENTQRIADRCHVEIEFGVTKLPKYDVPEGYTSWEYLNKLCRDGLEKRYEPVTKELEERLTYELSVIRSMGYVDYFLIVWDFIKYASCLLYTSPSPRD
;
A
#
# COMPACT_ATOMS: atom_id res chain seq x y z
N GLU A 1 21.01 9.18 -13.08
CA GLU A 1 22.11 9.63 -12.22
C GLU A 1 21.59 10.69 -11.24
N GLY A 2 22.13 10.72 -10.00
CA GLY A 2 21.76 11.72 -8.98
C GLY A 2 20.47 11.43 -8.19
N ASN A 3 19.87 10.25 -8.33
CA ASN A 3 18.66 9.83 -7.58
C ASN A 3 18.93 8.65 -6.63
N PHE A 4 20.19 8.37 -6.35
CA PHE A 4 20.60 7.33 -5.44
C PHE A 4 21.44 7.93 -4.32
N PHE A 5 21.10 7.59 -3.06
CA PHE A 5 21.74 8.09 -1.86
C PHE A 5 22.10 6.91 -0.95
N LEU A 6 23.14 7.06 -0.15
CA LEU A 6 23.44 6.15 0.94
C LEU A 6 22.76 6.66 2.21
N GLU A 7 21.91 5.82 2.79
CA GLU A 7 21.03 6.20 3.91
C GLU A 7 21.68 5.90 5.26
N LEU A 8 21.75 6.91 6.11
CA LEU A 8 22.20 6.80 7.50
C LEU A 8 20.98 6.77 8.43
N GLN A 9 20.94 5.83 9.36
CA GLN A 9 19.97 5.75 10.45
C GLN A 9 20.67 5.50 11.77
N ASP A 10 20.15 6.05 12.86
CA ASP A 10 20.63 5.79 14.22
C ASP A 10 19.48 5.74 15.21
N HIS A 11 19.09 4.54 15.60
CA HIS A 11 18.11 4.26 16.66
C HIS A 11 18.78 3.74 17.94
N GLY A 12 20.10 3.90 18.03
CA GLY A 12 20.89 3.40 19.15
C GLY A 12 21.38 1.96 19.00
N LEU A 13 21.11 1.30 17.88
CA LEU A 13 21.52 -0.08 17.62
C LEU A 13 23.03 -0.12 17.28
N PRO A 14 23.80 -1.06 17.91
CA PRO A 14 25.24 -1.20 17.61
C PRO A 14 25.54 -1.49 16.14
N GLU A 15 24.68 -2.27 15.49
CA GLU A 15 24.79 -2.63 14.06
C GLU A 15 24.70 -1.42 13.16
N GLN A 16 23.80 -0.47 13.46
CA GLN A 16 23.67 0.77 12.69
C GLN A 16 24.93 1.64 12.77
N LYS A 17 25.58 1.70 13.93
CA LYS A 17 26.83 2.43 14.09
C LYS A 17 27.94 1.85 13.21
N LEU A 18 28.05 0.52 13.15
CA LEU A 18 29.00 -0.16 12.29
C LEU A 18 28.70 0.06 10.80
N VAL A 19 27.44 -0.07 10.41
CA VAL A 19 26.99 0.16 9.02
C VAL A 19 27.26 1.62 8.62
N ASN A 20 26.92 2.58 9.46
CA ASN A 20 27.13 4.00 9.19
C ASN A 20 28.61 4.34 8.91
N GLN A 21 29.54 3.73 9.64
CA GLN A 21 30.99 3.91 9.37
C GLN A 21 31.36 3.41 7.97
N SER A 22 30.79 2.30 7.54
CA SER A 22 31.02 1.74 6.21
C SER A 22 30.39 2.60 5.12
N LEU A 23 29.18 3.12 5.34
CA LEU A 23 28.48 4.02 4.40
C LEU A 23 29.21 5.36 4.25
N LEU A 24 29.75 5.93 5.33
CA LEU A 24 30.58 7.14 5.27
C LEU A 24 31.82 6.94 4.38
N ARG A 25 32.52 5.82 4.56
CA ARG A 25 33.69 5.47 3.72
C ARG A 25 33.27 5.25 2.26
N MET A 26 32.19 4.49 2.04
CA MET A 26 31.65 4.25 0.70
C MET A 26 31.29 5.55 -0.02
N SER A 27 30.67 6.51 0.69
CA SER A 27 30.35 7.82 0.15
C SER A 27 31.62 8.59 -0.29
N GLN A 28 32.68 8.53 0.51
CA GLN A 28 33.97 9.17 0.17
C GLN A 28 34.63 8.53 -1.05
N GLU A 29 34.57 7.19 -1.15
CA GLU A 29 35.20 6.43 -2.23
C GLU A 29 34.47 6.56 -3.56
N THR A 30 33.13 6.61 -3.51
CA THR A 30 32.26 6.57 -4.72
C THR A 30 31.71 7.92 -5.15
N GLY A 31 31.76 8.94 -4.25
CA GLY A 31 31.08 10.21 -4.47
C GLY A 31 29.55 10.18 -4.35
N ILE A 32 28.97 9.05 -3.93
CA ILE A 32 27.52 8.94 -3.70
C ILE A 32 27.17 9.72 -2.43
N GLU A 33 26.19 10.62 -2.56
CA GLU A 33 25.77 11.48 -1.44
C GLU A 33 25.04 10.67 -0.35
N LEU A 34 25.15 11.17 0.89
CA LEU A 34 24.47 10.61 2.06
C LEU A 34 23.13 11.30 2.29
N VAL A 35 22.18 10.57 2.87
CA VAL A 35 20.94 11.11 3.44
C VAL A 35 20.71 10.52 4.82
N ALA A 36 20.27 11.33 5.80
CA ALA A 36 19.94 10.85 7.13
C ALA A 36 18.42 10.79 7.31
N THR A 37 17.93 9.65 7.75
CA THR A 37 16.50 9.42 8.00
C THR A 37 16.27 8.83 9.39
N ASN A 38 15.00 8.72 9.82
CA ASN A 38 14.68 8.24 11.16
C ASN A 38 13.66 7.09 11.18
N ASP A 39 13.26 6.52 10.04
CA ASP A 39 12.33 5.39 9.99
C ASP A 39 11.12 5.54 10.96
N VAL A 40 10.42 6.67 10.84
CA VAL A 40 9.38 7.08 11.80
C VAL A 40 8.20 6.12 11.78
N HIS A 41 7.82 5.61 12.95
CA HIS A 41 6.69 4.70 13.15
C HIS A 41 5.59 5.29 14.07
N TYR A 42 5.90 6.32 14.84
CA TYR A 42 4.95 7.01 15.72
C TYR A 42 5.32 8.49 15.87
N THR A 43 4.38 9.29 16.39
CA THR A 43 4.53 10.75 16.37
C THR A 43 5.40 11.26 17.53
N TYR A 44 5.12 10.84 18.75
CA TYR A 44 5.80 11.31 19.94
C TYR A 44 6.58 10.20 20.62
N ALA A 45 7.63 10.54 21.37
CA ALA A 45 8.47 9.55 22.06
C ALA A 45 7.69 8.64 23.03
N GLU A 46 6.66 9.18 23.67
CA GLU A 46 5.74 8.44 24.55
C GLU A 46 4.82 7.44 23.84
N ASP A 47 4.70 7.53 22.52
CA ASP A 47 3.88 6.62 21.70
C ASP A 47 4.55 5.25 21.47
N GLU A 48 5.76 5.01 21.95
CA GLU A 48 6.45 3.73 21.88
C GLU A 48 5.57 2.57 22.39
N LYS A 49 4.96 2.74 23.57
CA LYS A 49 4.12 1.70 24.19
C LYS A 49 2.80 1.45 23.43
N PRO A 50 2.02 2.47 23.08
CA PRO A 50 0.87 2.31 22.19
C PRO A 50 1.23 1.62 20.87
N HIS A 51 2.35 1.99 20.24
CA HIS A 51 2.84 1.36 19.01
C HIS A 51 3.15 -0.13 19.22
N ASP A 52 3.82 -0.48 20.32
CA ASP A 52 4.11 -1.89 20.67
C ASP A 52 2.83 -2.73 20.86
N MET A 53 1.77 -2.13 21.40
CA MET A 53 0.44 -2.77 21.47
C MET A 53 -0.18 -2.99 20.09
N LEU A 54 -0.06 -2.01 19.19
CA LEU A 54 -0.53 -2.16 17.80
C LEU A 54 0.18 -3.29 17.07
N LEU A 55 1.49 -3.45 17.26
CA LEU A 55 2.25 -4.57 16.71
C LEU A 55 1.73 -5.93 17.24
N CYS A 56 1.37 -6.01 18.51
CA CYS A 56 0.75 -7.21 19.06
C CYS A 56 -0.59 -7.54 18.38
N ILE A 57 -1.45 -6.54 18.17
CA ILE A 57 -2.72 -6.71 17.47
C ILE A 57 -2.49 -7.19 16.04
N GLN A 58 -1.59 -6.54 15.31
CA GLN A 58 -1.26 -6.86 13.92
C GLN A 58 -0.73 -8.30 13.77
N THR A 59 0.09 -8.76 14.71
CA THR A 59 0.77 -10.07 14.64
C THR A 59 0.05 -11.18 15.40
N GLY A 60 -1.07 -10.89 16.06
CA GLY A 60 -1.80 -11.86 16.90
C GLY A 60 -1.01 -12.30 18.13
N LYS A 61 -0.14 -11.45 18.66
CA LYS A 61 0.73 -11.71 19.79
C LYS A 61 0.26 -10.94 21.04
N LYS A 62 0.83 -11.32 22.21
CA LYS A 62 0.62 -10.63 23.48
C LYS A 62 1.87 -9.88 23.90
N LEU A 63 1.72 -8.84 24.71
CA LEU A 63 2.86 -8.07 25.24
C LEU A 63 3.85 -8.94 26.03
N ALA A 64 3.37 -10.00 26.67
CA ALA A 64 4.18 -10.94 27.45
C ALA A 64 4.97 -11.94 26.58
N ASP A 65 4.67 -12.06 25.28
CA ASP A 65 5.37 -12.99 24.41
C ASP A 65 6.81 -12.50 24.16
N GLU A 66 7.80 -13.37 24.38
CA GLU A 66 9.20 -13.03 24.19
C GLU A 66 9.58 -12.98 22.69
N ASN A 67 9.07 -13.93 21.89
CA ASN A 67 9.35 -14.01 20.46
C ASN A 67 8.26 -13.28 19.65
N ARG A 68 8.40 -11.97 19.53
CA ARG A 68 7.51 -11.12 18.74
C ARG A 68 8.25 -9.93 18.13
N LEU A 69 7.66 -9.33 17.10
CA LEU A 69 8.17 -8.09 16.51
C LEU A 69 8.13 -6.95 17.54
N ARG A 70 9.25 -6.25 17.70
CA ARG A 70 9.40 -5.05 18.52
C ARG A 70 10.28 -4.03 17.83
N TYR A 71 10.03 -2.78 18.12
CA TYR A 71 10.93 -1.67 17.78
C TYR A 71 11.59 -1.22 19.07
N GLU A 72 12.80 -1.71 19.30
CA GLU A 72 13.50 -1.47 20.56
C GLU A 72 14.14 -0.08 20.60
N GLY A 73 14.21 0.51 21.81
CA GLY A 73 14.95 1.75 22.08
C GLY A 73 14.15 3.03 21.99
N GLY A 74 12.86 3.00 21.60
CA GLY A 74 11.97 4.16 21.66
C GLY A 74 12.37 5.34 20.75
N GLN A 75 13.15 5.08 19.68
CA GLN A 75 13.76 6.14 18.88
C GLN A 75 13.06 6.38 17.52
N TYR A 76 11.92 5.76 17.27
CA TYR A 76 11.22 5.79 15.97
C TYR A 76 10.12 6.86 15.90
N TYR A 77 10.25 7.95 16.70
CA TYR A 77 9.33 9.09 16.69
C TYR A 77 9.80 10.21 15.75
N ILE A 78 8.93 11.18 15.47
CA ILE A 78 9.27 12.35 14.66
C ILE A 78 10.23 13.23 15.46
N LYS A 79 11.50 13.26 15.07
CA LYS A 79 12.53 14.08 15.67
C LYS A 79 12.59 15.46 15.05
N SER A 80 12.90 16.46 15.85
CA SER A 80 13.25 17.80 15.40
C SER A 80 14.58 17.81 14.64
N GLU A 81 14.82 18.87 13.87
CA GLU A 81 16.12 19.07 13.21
C GLU A 81 17.27 19.09 14.23
N GLU A 82 17.06 19.70 15.38
CA GLU A 82 18.09 19.77 16.44
C GLU A 82 18.42 18.38 16.99
N GLU A 83 17.43 17.51 17.21
CA GLU A 83 17.65 16.13 17.66
C GLU A 83 18.39 15.33 16.58
N MET A 84 18.02 15.46 15.33
CA MET A 84 18.72 14.81 14.21
C MET A 84 20.16 15.31 14.08
N ARG A 85 20.44 16.60 14.25
CA ARG A 85 21.80 17.15 14.24
C ARG A 85 22.67 16.60 15.38
N ARG A 86 22.06 16.29 16.54
CA ARG A 86 22.76 15.64 17.65
C ARG A 86 23.11 14.19 17.37
N LEU A 87 22.27 13.48 16.61
CA LEU A 87 22.53 12.09 16.19
C LEU A 87 23.61 11.99 15.10
N PHE A 88 23.61 12.92 14.16
CA PHE A 88 24.51 12.93 13.01
C PHE A 88 25.44 14.16 12.95
N PRO A 89 26.18 14.49 14.03
CA PRO A 89 27.06 15.67 14.05
C PRO A 89 28.21 15.56 13.05
N TYR A 90 28.54 14.35 12.64
CA TYR A 90 29.58 13.99 11.69
C TYR A 90 29.12 13.98 10.21
N ALA A 91 27.84 14.17 9.95
CA ALA A 91 27.24 14.08 8.62
C ALA A 91 26.12 15.12 8.41
N LEU A 92 26.36 16.38 8.73
CA LEU A 92 25.35 17.45 8.61
C LEU A 92 24.84 17.60 7.18
N GLN A 93 25.70 17.38 6.19
CA GLN A 93 25.31 17.38 4.78
C GLN A 93 24.21 16.33 4.47
N ALA A 94 24.21 15.19 5.17
CA ALA A 94 23.19 14.17 4.99
C ALA A 94 21.79 14.63 5.46
N LEU A 95 21.74 15.55 6.44
CA LEU A 95 20.50 16.19 6.88
C LEU A 95 20.04 17.27 5.88
N GLU A 96 20.95 18.10 5.37
CA GLU A 96 20.64 19.09 4.34
C GLU A 96 20.14 18.45 3.06
N ASN A 97 20.63 17.26 2.71
CA ASN A 97 20.19 16.50 1.55
C ASN A 97 18.73 16.06 1.64
N THR A 98 18.14 15.92 2.83
CA THR A 98 16.70 15.63 2.98
C THR A 98 15.86 16.77 2.38
N GLN A 99 16.22 18.02 2.66
CA GLN A 99 15.54 19.18 2.09
C GLN A 99 15.79 19.28 0.57
N ARG A 100 17.04 19.08 0.12
CA ARG A 100 17.37 19.06 -1.32
C ARG A 100 16.58 18.00 -2.09
N ILE A 101 16.34 16.84 -1.49
CA ILE A 101 15.52 15.80 -2.09
C ILE A 101 14.06 16.24 -2.14
N ALA A 102 13.53 16.78 -1.04
CA ALA A 102 12.15 17.28 -0.96
C ALA A 102 11.89 18.38 -2.01
N ASP A 103 12.82 19.31 -2.19
CA ASP A 103 12.71 20.39 -3.18
C ASP A 103 12.67 19.90 -4.64
N ARG A 104 13.14 18.66 -4.88
CA ARG A 104 13.11 18.00 -6.19
C ARG A 104 11.84 17.18 -6.43
N CYS A 105 11.04 16.95 -5.38
CA CYS A 105 9.83 16.16 -5.44
C CYS A 105 8.63 17.07 -5.68
N HIS A 106 7.98 16.91 -6.83
CA HIS A 106 6.77 17.64 -7.19
C HIS A 106 5.68 16.61 -7.48
N VAL A 107 4.80 16.41 -6.50
CA VAL A 107 3.72 15.42 -6.59
C VAL A 107 2.38 16.11 -6.50
N GLU A 108 1.56 15.97 -7.55
CA GLU A 108 0.16 16.38 -7.55
C GLU A 108 -0.72 15.15 -7.48
N ILE A 109 -1.59 15.11 -6.47
CA ILE A 109 -2.56 14.02 -6.30
C ILE A 109 -3.91 14.49 -6.82
N GLU A 110 -4.35 13.89 -7.92
CA GLU A 110 -5.68 14.16 -8.47
C GLU A 110 -6.75 13.42 -7.64
N PHE A 111 -7.51 14.18 -6.86
CA PHE A 111 -8.63 13.63 -6.08
C PHE A 111 -9.90 13.52 -6.93
N GLY A 112 -10.70 12.49 -6.68
CA GLY A 112 -12.00 12.29 -7.35
C GLY A 112 -11.92 11.80 -8.79
N VAL A 113 -10.71 11.50 -9.30
CA VAL A 113 -10.51 10.93 -10.63
C VAL A 113 -10.24 9.43 -10.51
N THR A 114 -11.19 8.63 -10.94
CA THR A 114 -11.04 7.17 -10.99
C THR A 114 -10.15 6.78 -12.16
N LYS A 115 -8.98 6.21 -11.87
CA LYS A 115 -7.99 5.74 -12.88
C LYS A 115 -8.12 4.25 -13.14
N LEU A 116 -9.34 3.73 -13.15
CA LEU A 116 -9.59 2.33 -13.52
C LEU A 116 -9.48 2.16 -15.04
N PRO A 117 -8.84 1.08 -15.52
CA PRO A 117 -8.83 0.77 -16.94
C PRO A 117 -10.25 0.48 -17.44
N LYS A 118 -10.49 0.75 -18.72
CA LYS A 118 -11.74 0.38 -19.38
C LYS A 118 -11.64 -1.06 -19.86
N TYR A 119 -12.75 -1.77 -19.81
CA TYR A 119 -12.88 -3.10 -20.37
C TYR A 119 -13.31 -3.01 -21.83
N ASP A 120 -12.63 -3.75 -22.71
CA ASP A 120 -13.00 -3.82 -24.12
C ASP A 120 -14.23 -4.73 -24.30
N VAL A 121 -15.38 -4.12 -24.45
CA VAL A 121 -16.66 -4.81 -24.65
C VAL A 121 -16.85 -5.20 -26.12
N PRO A 122 -17.65 -6.25 -26.42
CA PRO A 122 -18.01 -6.59 -27.78
C PRO A 122 -18.68 -5.43 -28.52
N GLU A 123 -18.50 -5.41 -29.83
CA GLU A 123 -19.11 -4.38 -30.70
C GLU A 123 -20.64 -4.32 -30.51
N GLY A 124 -21.16 -3.11 -30.43
CA GLY A 124 -22.59 -2.85 -30.22
C GLY A 124 -23.02 -2.72 -28.76
N TYR A 125 -22.10 -2.88 -27.79
CA TYR A 125 -22.39 -2.72 -26.38
C TYR A 125 -21.59 -1.58 -25.74
N THR A 126 -22.20 -0.90 -24.77
CA THR A 126 -21.49 -0.16 -23.76
C THR A 126 -21.08 -1.10 -22.61
N SER A 127 -20.10 -0.74 -21.80
CA SER A 127 -19.72 -1.54 -20.61
C SER A 127 -20.92 -1.83 -19.70
N TRP A 128 -21.80 -0.83 -19.53
CA TRP A 128 -23.01 -0.98 -18.73
C TRP A 128 -23.99 -2.00 -19.30
N GLU A 129 -24.29 -1.95 -20.58
CA GLU A 129 -25.20 -2.88 -21.25
C GLU A 129 -24.64 -4.30 -21.24
N TYR A 130 -23.33 -4.42 -21.43
CA TYR A 130 -22.69 -5.74 -21.41
C TYR A 130 -22.69 -6.36 -20.02
N LEU A 131 -22.38 -5.58 -18.96
CA LEU A 131 -22.49 -6.08 -17.58
C LEU A 131 -23.92 -6.52 -17.25
N ASN A 132 -24.93 -5.70 -17.59
CA ASN A 132 -26.33 -6.05 -17.38
C ASN A 132 -26.70 -7.38 -18.06
N LYS A 133 -26.28 -7.53 -19.31
CA LYS A 133 -26.53 -8.77 -20.07
C LYS A 133 -25.93 -9.98 -19.35
N LEU A 134 -24.65 -9.90 -18.99
CA LEU A 134 -23.95 -10.99 -18.30
C LEU A 134 -24.61 -11.37 -16.98
N CYS A 135 -25.03 -10.38 -16.20
CA CYS A 135 -25.67 -10.61 -14.91
C CYS A 135 -27.08 -11.23 -15.08
N ARG A 136 -27.87 -10.80 -16.06
CA ARG A 136 -29.20 -11.39 -16.34
C ARG A 136 -29.08 -12.81 -16.87
N ASP A 137 -28.19 -13.04 -17.82
CA ASP A 137 -27.88 -14.39 -18.31
C ASP A 137 -27.41 -15.31 -17.17
N GLY A 138 -26.66 -14.76 -16.23
CA GLY A 138 -26.19 -15.47 -15.04
C GLY A 138 -27.28 -15.74 -14.03
N LEU A 139 -28.24 -14.83 -13.85
CA LEU A 139 -29.39 -15.00 -12.97
C LEU A 139 -30.28 -16.19 -13.46
N GLU A 140 -30.60 -16.19 -14.75
CA GLU A 140 -31.41 -17.27 -15.37
C GLU A 140 -30.71 -18.64 -15.28
N LYS A 141 -29.42 -18.70 -15.34
CA LYS A 141 -28.61 -19.94 -15.24
C LYS A 141 -28.53 -20.50 -13.82
N ARG A 142 -28.67 -19.66 -12.80
CA ARG A 142 -28.47 -20.06 -11.39
C ARG A 142 -29.76 -20.29 -10.64
N TYR A 143 -30.84 -19.70 -11.09
CA TYR A 143 -32.14 -19.73 -10.37
C TYR A 143 -33.28 -20.12 -11.30
N GLU A 144 -34.01 -21.14 -10.90
CA GLU A 144 -35.24 -21.61 -11.60
C GLU A 144 -36.33 -21.92 -10.57
N PRO A 145 -37.43 -21.15 -10.51
CA PRO A 145 -37.74 -19.97 -11.32
C PRO A 145 -37.01 -18.71 -10.83
N VAL A 146 -36.77 -17.76 -11.74
CA VAL A 146 -36.34 -16.41 -11.37
C VAL A 146 -37.54 -15.69 -10.73
N THR A 147 -37.40 -15.30 -9.47
CA THR A 147 -38.45 -14.58 -8.73
C THR A 147 -38.32 -13.08 -8.88
N LYS A 148 -39.39 -12.35 -8.67
CA LYS A 148 -39.37 -10.88 -8.68
C LYS A 148 -38.42 -10.30 -7.65
N GLU A 149 -38.27 -10.93 -6.51
CA GLU A 149 -37.33 -10.51 -5.46
C GLU A 149 -35.88 -10.59 -5.93
N LEU A 150 -35.50 -11.64 -6.66
CA LEU A 150 -34.19 -11.81 -7.23
C LEU A 150 -33.90 -10.76 -8.32
N GLU A 151 -34.87 -10.42 -9.16
CA GLU A 151 -34.76 -9.37 -10.16
C GLU A 151 -34.61 -7.99 -9.52
N GLU A 152 -35.37 -7.68 -8.49
CA GLU A 152 -35.28 -6.43 -7.75
C GLU A 152 -33.92 -6.31 -7.06
N ARG A 153 -33.43 -7.40 -6.46
CA ARG A 153 -32.11 -7.43 -5.83
C ARG A 153 -30.98 -7.21 -6.86
N LEU A 154 -31.01 -7.91 -7.98
CA LEU A 154 -30.03 -7.72 -9.05
C LEU A 154 -30.04 -6.27 -9.55
N THR A 155 -31.20 -5.70 -9.77
CA THR A 155 -31.35 -4.32 -10.25
C THR A 155 -30.76 -3.33 -9.25
N TYR A 156 -30.96 -3.53 -7.96
CA TYR A 156 -30.38 -2.72 -6.90
C TYR A 156 -28.85 -2.80 -6.91
N GLU A 157 -28.27 -4.01 -6.91
CA GLU A 157 -26.81 -4.21 -6.93
C GLU A 157 -26.17 -3.55 -8.14
N LEU A 158 -26.73 -3.75 -9.33
CA LEU A 158 -26.23 -3.13 -10.56
C LEU A 158 -26.31 -1.60 -10.50
N SER A 159 -27.36 -1.04 -9.89
CA SER A 159 -27.51 0.40 -9.72
C SER A 159 -26.39 0.99 -8.84
N VAL A 160 -26.01 0.30 -7.77
CA VAL A 160 -24.90 0.68 -6.88
C VAL A 160 -23.57 0.63 -7.63
N ILE A 161 -23.28 -0.48 -8.33
CA ILE A 161 -22.05 -0.63 -9.12
C ILE A 161 -21.93 0.51 -10.14
N ARG A 162 -23.02 0.85 -10.82
CA ARG A 162 -23.04 1.94 -11.80
C ARG A 162 -22.81 3.29 -11.15
N SER A 163 -23.51 3.60 -10.06
CA SER A 163 -23.42 4.89 -9.37
C SER A 163 -22.03 5.15 -8.80
N MET A 164 -21.33 4.09 -8.40
CA MET A 164 -19.95 4.15 -7.91
C MET A 164 -18.89 4.16 -9.02
N GLY A 165 -19.27 3.99 -10.30
CA GLY A 165 -18.33 4.00 -11.44
C GLY A 165 -17.50 2.72 -11.59
N TYR A 166 -17.91 1.58 -11.00
CA TYR A 166 -17.13 0.33 -11.00
C TYR A 166 -17.55 -0.69 -12.08
N VAL A 167 -18.30 -0.28 -13.08
CA VAL A 167 -18.79 -1.18 -14.15
C VAL A 167 -17.63 -1.93 -14.83
N ASP A 168 -16.62 -1.20 -15.30
CA ASP A 168 -15.46 -1.80 -15.97
C ASP A 168 -14.63 -2.68 -15.02
N TYR A 169 -14.52 -2.31 -13.74
CA TYR A 169 -13.86 -3.14 -12.74
C TYR A 169 -14.52 -4.53 -12.62
N PHE A 170 -15.85 -4.58 -12.54
CA PHE A 170 -16.57 -5.84 -12.46
C PHE A 170 -16.41 -6.68 -13.72
N LEU A 171 -16.37 -6.07 -14.90
CA LEU A 171 -16.12 -6.77 -16.15
C LEU A 171 -14.70 -7.36 -16.22
N ILE A 172 -13.69 -6.62 -15.79
CA ILE A 172 -12.30 -7.09 -15.72
C ILE A 172 -12.16 -8.27 -14.77
N VAL A 173 -12.76 -8.17 -13.57
CA VAL A 173 -12.71 -9.27 -12.59
C VAL A 173 -13.45 -10.50 -13.10
N TRP A 174 -14.62 -10.31 -13.71
CA TRP A 174 -15.35 -11.39 -14.34
C TRP A 174 -14.53 -12.11 -15.42
N ASP A 175 -13.82 -11.37 -16.24
CA ASP A 175 -12.99 -11.94 -17.30
C ASP A 175 -11.84 -12.80 -16.75
N PHE A 176 -11.17 -12.33 -15.69
CA PHE A 176 -10.16 -13.12 -14.99
C PHE A 176 -10.72 -14.43 -14.45
N ILE A 177 -11.87 -14.37 -13.78
CA ILE A 177 -12.52 -15.55 -13.20
C ILE A 177 -12.94 -16.49 -14.31
N LYS A 178 -13.54 -16.00 -15.39
CA LYS A 178 -13.93 -16.78 -16.56
C LYS A 178 -12.73 -17.49 -17.19
N TYR A 179 -11.63 -16.77 -17.39
CA TYR A 179 -10.40 -17.33 -17.93
C TYR A 179 -9.83 -18.43 -17.03
N ALA A 180 -9.74 -18.19 -15.71
CA ALA A 180 -9.26 -19.18 -14.75
C ALA A 180 -10.17 -20.42 -14.72
N SER A 181 -11.47 -20.25 -14.74
CA SER A 181 -12.44 -21.36 -14.75
C SER A 181 -12.36 -22.21 -16.02
N CYS A 182 -12.05 -21.59 -17.17
CA CYS A 182 -11.91 -22.31 -18.42
C CYS A 182 -10.61 -23.12 -18.51
N LEU A 183 -9.51 -22.62 -17.93
CA LEU A 183 -8.19 -23.24 -18.08
C LEU A 183 -7.78 -24.16 -16.94
N LEU A 184 -8.23 -23.89 -15.72
CA LEU A 184 -7.63 -24.50 -14.53
C LEU A 184 -8.49 -25.54 -13.83
N TYR A 185 -9.72 -25.79 -14.25
CA TYR A 185 -10.66 -26.66 -13.51
C TYR A 185 -10.70 -26.36 -12.01
N THR A 186 -10.25 -25.18 -11.63
CA THR A 186 -10.07 -24.86 -10.24
C THR A 186 -11.25 -24.12 -9.71
N SER A 187 -11.81 -24.81 -8.83
CA SER A 187 -12.51 -24.43 -7.63
C SER A 187 -13.39 -23.19 -7.71
N PRO A 188 -14.64 -23.42 -7.42
CA PRO A 188 -15.57 -22.36 -7.13
C PRO A 188 -15.02 -21.49 -6.01
N SER A 189 -15.30 -20.19 -6.09
CA SER A 189 -15.18 -19.28 -4.97
C SER A 189 -15.89 -19.88 -3.75
N PRO A 190 -15.32 -19.80 -2.55
CA PRO A 190 -15.99 -20.30 -1.34
C PRO A 190 -17.31 -19.59 -0.99
N ARG A 191 -17.89 -18.87 -1.92
CA ARG A 191 -19.14 -18.11 -1.77
C ARG A 191 -20.18 -18.37 -2.86
N ASP A 192 -20.03 -19.44 -3.61
CA ASP A 192 -21.07 -19.91 -4.53
C ASP A 192 -22.11 -20.75 -3.80
#